data_81888cbf60ebcf90349fb34ebb687ab9
#
_entry.id   81888cbf60ebcf90349fb34ebb687ab9
#
_cell.length_a   1.000
_cell.length_b   1.000
_cell.length_c   1.000
_cell.angle_alpha   90.00
_cell.angle_beta   90.00
_cell.angle_gamma   90.00
#
_symmetry.space_group_name_H-M   'P 1'
#
loop_
_entity.id
_entity.type
_entity.pdbx_description
1 polymer ?
#
loop_
_entity_poly.entity_id
_entity_poly.type
_entity_poly.pdbx_seq_one_letter_code
_entity_poly.pdbx_strand_id
1 'polypeptide(L)'
;MRLLVISGLVALAILATSVSSGGDADRTLSDRLERIIEDRMVADGVAGAVVVLIKGGAPVWTGAFGMAETAAGRPMTAETLFRVESISKPVTAWGAMRLAETGRLDLDAPIDTCLTRWRLPEGADLITPRALLSHSAGIGLGDYTARFPPKGPRPTLHEHIAQDFSMIATPGTAFSYSDTGYNLLELVIEDCTGKDFAALMAHEVLSPLGMPGASFDWTGADMPAGHDLRGRPVAPYVYPGRASGGLHATAPDIARFAIAGMAGAEQSVLSPEGVAALHGPRVAVGGLFGFAAQGYALGHFTETLTDGRTAVWHGGQGYGWMSHLHLVPETGDGIVILSNSQRAWPLFAAILRAWSESLTVAPVGMARVIWAEAAARIGILLGLSVGAIAVWMASRSGRRSWFTRVTAGGIAAALILWPLWAAAQDYLFLFSILPGLWLWLGAASGLAGLALAALAILPERQR
;
A
#
# COMPACT_ATOMS: atom_id res chain seq x y z
N MET A 1 40.82 43.83 -35.42
CA MET A 1 41.31 43.93 -34.04
C MET A 1 40.44 42.93 -33.22
N ARG A 2 41.11 41.98 -32.67
CA ARG A 2 40.62 40.62 -32.32
C ARG A 2 39.57 40.58 -31.22
N LEU A 3 38.39 40.02 -31.53
CA LEU A 3 37.44 39.49 -30.54
C LEU A 3 37.98 38.14 -30.02
N LEU A 4 38.17 38.06 -28.74
CA LEU A 4 38.36 36.78 -28.02
C LEU A 4 37.00 36.26 -27.61
N VAL A 5 36.56 35.16 -28.24
CA VAL A 5 35.43 34.33 -27.81
C VAL A 5 35.97 33.41 -26.73
N ILE A 6 35.52 33.61 -25.50
CA ILE A 6 35.77 32.68 -24.40
C ILE A 6 34.59 31.70 -24.37
N SER A 7 34.79 30.55 -25.02
CA SER A 7 33.88 29.41 -24.87
C SER A 7 34.17 28.72 -23.54
N GLY A 8 33.33 29.00 -22.55
CA GLY A 8 33.32 28.27 -21.28
C GLY A 8 32.68 26.89 -21.48
N LEU A 9 33.46 25.87 -21.75
CA LEU A 9 33.10 24.48 -21.59
C LEU A 9 32.93 24.22 -20.09
N VAL A 10 31.67 24.12 -19.63
CA VAL A 10 31.36 23.48 -18.34
C VAL A 10 31.59 21.99 -18.55
N ALA A 11 32.79 21.54 -18.25
CA ALA A 11 33.08 20.13 -18.08
C ALA A 11 32.29 19.63 -16.88
N LEU A 12 31.22 18.88 -17.12
CA LEU A 12 30.56 18.08 -16.13
C LEU A 12 31.55 16.98 -15.72
N ALA A 13 32.37 17.25 -14.72
CA ALA A 13 33.19 16.23 -14.10
C ALA A 13 32.22 15.25 -13.39
N ILE A 14 31.88 14.16 -14.06
CA ILE A 14 31.41 12.95 -13.43
C ILE A 14 32.61 12.46 -12.61
N LEU A 15 32.67 12.87 -11.36
CA LEU A 15 33.44 12.19 -10.34
C LEU A 15 32.84 10.79 -10.20
N ALA A 16 33.30 9.88 -11.04
CA ALA A 16 33.29 8.48 -10.72
C ALA A 16 34.22 8.35 -9.50
N THR A 17 33.64 8.49 -8.30
CA THR A 17 34.25 7.94 -7.11
C THR A 17 34.28 6.44 -7.34
N SER A 18 35.42 5.94 -7.80
CA SER A 18 35.81 4.56 -7.61
C SER A 18 35.85 4.33 -6.11
N VAL A 19 34.70 3.98 -5.55
CA VAL A 19 34.64 3.38 -4.21
C VAL A 19 35.48 2.14 -4.31
N SER A 20 36.61 2.14 -3.59
CA SER A 20 37.45 1.00 -3.44
C SER A 20 36.62 -0.19 -2.98
N SER A 21 36.46 -1.17 -3.84
CA SER A 21 35.71 -2.42 -3.66
C SER A 21 36.44 -3.38 -2.71
N GLY A 22 37.02 -2.92 -1.63
CA GLY A 22 37.82 -3.71 -0.69
C GLY A 22 37.27 -3.88 0.71
N GLY A 23 36.13 -3.28 1.05
CA GLY A 23 35.63 -3.32 2.43
C GLY A 23 34.15 -3.68 2.63
N ASP A 24 33.34 -3.73 1.57
CA ASP A 24 31.88 -3.89 1.66
C ASP A 24 31.33 -5.19 1.05
N ALA A 25 32.19 -6.04 0.52
CA ALA A 25 31.80 -7.26 -0.18
C ALA A 25 31.26 -8.37 0.76
N ASP A 26 31.52 -8.28 2.06
CA ASP A 26 31.16 -9.33 3.04
C ASP A 26 29.94 -9.03 3.92
N ARG A 27 29.22 -7.93 3.67
CA ARG A 27 27.99 -7.66 4.45
C ARG A 27 26.82 -8.38 3.84
N THR A 28 26.19 -9.25 4.64
CA THR A 28 24.99 -9.98 4.25
C THR A 28 23.82 -9.00 3.95
N LEU A 29 22.81 -9.44 3.21
CA LEU A 29 21.60 -8.66 3.00
C LEU A 29 20.95 -8.23 4.34
N SER A 30 21.00 -9.09 5.36
CA SER A 30 20.49 -8.80 6.70
C SER A 30 21.19 -7.58 7.32
N ASP A 31 22.53 -7.53 7.33
CA ASP A 31 23.30 -6.41 7.90
C ASP A 31 23.00 -5.09 7.17
N ARG A 32 22.77 -5.18 5.86
CA ARG A 32 22.38 -4.04 5.06
C ARG A 32 20.97 -3.57 5.39
N LEU A 33 20.04 -4.51 5.56
CA LEU A 33 18.65 -4.19 5.92
C LEU A 33 18.57 -3.58 7.31
N GLU A 34 19.31 -4.09 8.30
CA GLU A 34 19.35 -3.52 9.65
C GLU A 34 19.68 -2.02 9.61
N ARG A 35 20.74 -1.64 8.92
CA ARG A 35 21.13 -0.22 8.79
C ARG A 35 20.07 0.61 8.06
N ILE A 36 19.52 0.09 6.95
CA ILE A 36 18.46 0.78 6.20
C ILE A 36 17.24 1.01 7.09
N ILE A 37 16.86 0.00 7.88
CA ILE A 37 15.68 0.06 8.74
C ILE A 37 15.91 1.08 9.85
N GLU A 38 17.03 1.03 10.56
CA GLU A 38 17.36 1.96 11.64
C GLU A 38 17.41 3.40 11.14
N ASP A 39 18.11 3.67 10.04
CA ASP A 39 18.22 5.00 9.44
C ASP A 39 16.85 5.53 9.00
N ARG A 40 16.05 4.71 8.33
CA ARG A 40 14.74 5.12 7.82
C ARG A 40 13.71 5.28 8.92
N MET A 41 13.71 4.43 9.93
CA MET A 41 12.81 4.58 11.07
C MET A 41 13.00 5.93 11.77
N VAL A 42 14.23 6.35 11.96
CA VAL A 42 14.56 7.68 12.53
C VAL A 42 14.12 8.80 11.58
N ALA A 43 14.47 8.70 10.29
CA ALA A 43 14.18 9.74 9.30
C ALA A 43 12.66 9.93 9.07
N ASP A 44 11.90 8.84 9.06
CA ASP A 44 10.46 8.85 8.75
C ASP A 44 9.59 8.91 10.01
N GLY A 45 10.17 8.75 11.20
CA GLY A 45 9.45 8.71 12.49
C GLY A 45 8.54 7.48 12.59
N VAL A 46 9.04 6.31 12.19
CA VAL A 46 8.36 5.02 12.30
C VAL A 46 8.59 4.45 13.69
N ALA A 47 7.52 4.09 14.42
CA ALA A 47 7.61 3.66 15.81
C ALA A 47 8.23 2.27 15.96
N GLY A 48 7.82 1.32 15.10
CA GLY A 48 8.34 -0.03 15.12
C GLY A 48 8.03 -0.80 13.84
N ALA A 49 8.85 -1.81 13.56
CA ALA A 49 8.69 -2.70 12.41
C ALA A 49 9.26 -4.09 12.70
N VAL A 50 8.71 -5.10 12.02
CA VAL A 50 9.26 -6.45 11.94
C VAL A 50 9.42 -6.83 10.48
N VAL A 51 10.57 -7.40 10.13
CA VAL A 51 10.89 -7.85 8.78
C VAL A 51 11.31 -9.31 8.81
N VAL A 52 10.75 -10.12 7.91
CA VAL A 52 11.17 -11.51 7.71
C VAL A 52 11.65 -11.68 6.28
N LEU A 53 12.88 -12.16 6.11
CA LEU A 53 13.41 -12.60 4.82
C LEU A 53 13.16 -14.09 4.63
N ILE A 54 12.67 -14.44 3.45
CA ILE A 54 12.43 -15.82 3.03
C ILE A 54 13.30 -16.10 1.81
N LYS A 55 14.00 -17.23 1.81
CA LYS A 55 14.82 -17.67 0.70
C LYS A 55 14.68 -19.18 0.51
N GLY A 56 14.43 -19.59 -0.74
CA GLY A 56 14.24 -21.00 -1.04
C GLY A 56 13.11 -21.65 -0.23
N GLY A 57 12.04 -20.94 0.06
CA GLY A 57 10.89 -21.42 0.83
C GLY A 57 11.11 -21.54 2.34
N ALA A 58 12.18 -20.95 2.89
CA ALA A 58 12.46 -20.95 4.33
C ALA A 58 12.76 -19.54 4.87
N PRO A 59 12.34 -19.19 6.11
CA PRO A 59 12.74 -17.94 6.72
C PRO A 59 14.23 -18.03 7.06
N VAL A 60 15.03 -17.07 6.56
CA VAL A 60 16.48 -17.04 6.76
C VAL A 60 16.93 -15.94 7.73
N TRP A 61 16.09 -14.95 7.96
CA TRP A 61 16.35 -13.88 8.91
C TRP A 61 15.04 -13.21 9.36
N THR A 62 15.01 -12.79 10.62
CA THR A 62 13.93 -11.98 11.19
C THR A 62 14.53 -10.87 12.05
N GLY A 63 14.21 -9.63 11.71
CA GLY A 63 14.59 -8.44 12.48
C GLY A 63 13.35 -7.76 13.06
N ALA A 64 13.43 -7.35 14.33
CA ALA A 64 12.42 -6.58 15.04
C ALA A 64 13.05 -5.29 15.56
N PHE A 65 12.44 -4.13 15.24
CA PHE A 65 13.04 -2.82 15.43
C PHE A 65 12.04 -1.86 16.10
N GLY A 66 12.56 -1.02 17.00
CA GLY A 66 11.77 0.03 17.65
C GLY A 66 10.83 -0.50 18.73
N MET A 67 9.68 0.17 18.89
CA MET A 67 8.76 -0.04 20.01
C MET A 67 7.40 -0.57 19.54
N ALA A 68 6.92 -1.61 20.21
CA ALA A 68 5.54 -2.07 20.14
C ALA A 68 4.60 -1.10 20.86
N GLU A 69 5.06 -0.59 22.02
CA GLU A 69 4.30 0.37 22.84
C GLU A 69 5.25 1.43 23.36
N THR A 70 5.25 2.60 22.76
CA THR A 70 6.18 3.68 23.11
C THR A 70 5.94 4.21 24.54
N ALA A 71 4.67 4.34 24.94
CA ALA A 71 4.31 4.85 26.26
C ALA A 71 4.73 3.93 27.41
N ALA A 72 4.70 2.62 27.19
CA ALA A 72 5.11 1.60 28.16
C ALA A 72 6.59 1.18 28.04
N GLY A 73 7.32 1.69 27.03
CA GLY A 73 8.70 1.28 26.74
C GLY A 73 8.80 -0.20 26.31
N ARG A 74 7.73 -0.79 25.77
CA ARG A 74 7.70 -2.19 25.31
C ARG A 74 8.35 -2.31 23.94
N PRO A 75 9.47 -3.06 23.82
CA PRO A 75 10.14 -3.22 22.54
C PRO A 75 9.32 -4.05 21.55
N MET A 76 9.61 -3.86 20.25
CA MET A 76 9.11 -4.73 19.19
C MET A 76 9.79 -6.10 19.27
N THR A 77 9.03 -7.17 19.02
CA THR A 77 9.52 -8.55 18.88
C THR A 77 8.93 -9.21 17.66
N ALA A 78 9.47 -10.34 17.23
CA ALA A 78 8.93 -11.12 16.12
C ALA A 78 7.48 -11.58 16.39
N GLU A 79 7.15 -11.86 17.65
CA GLU A 79 5.84 -12.33 18.12
C GLU A 79 4.85 -11.19 18.38
N THR A 80 5.28 -9.94 18.19
CA THR A 80 4.36 -8.79 18.28
C THR A 80 3.20 -8.97 17.32
N LEU A 81 1.98 -8.77 17.84
CA LEU A 81 0.76 -8.89 17.06
C LEU A 81 0.51 -7.59 16.27
N PHE A 82 0.20 -7.73 15.00
CA PHE A 82 -0.10 -6.61 14.10
C PHE A 82 -1.51 -6.74 13.53
N ARG A 83 -2.12 -5.61 13.23
CA ARG A 83 -3.17 -5.55 12.23
C ARG A 83 -2.47 -5.59 10.87
N VAL A 84 -2.71 -6.66 10.11
CA VAL A 84 -2.07 -6.81 8.78
C VAL A 84 -2.89 -6.18 7.67
N GLU A 85 -4.03 -5.59 8.03
CA GLU A 85 -4.89 -4.84 7.14
C GLU A 85 -5.19 -5.63 5.85
N SER A 86 -4.99 -5.07 4.68
CA SER A 86 -5.37 -5.71 3.41
C SER A 86 -4.59 -6.98 3.07
N ILE A 87 -3.58 -7.40 3.83
CA ILE A 87 -3.06 -8.79 3.75
C ILE A 87 -4.15 -9.81 4.17
N SER A 88 -5.21 -9.36 4.84
CA SER A 88 -6.43 -10.15 5.03
C SER A 88 -7.00 -10.72 3.73
N LYS A 89 -6.89 -9.98 2.62
CA LYS A 89 -7.47 -10.36 1.33
C LYS A 89 -6.82 -11.61 0.71
N PRO A 90 -5.49 -11.72 0.60
CA PRO A 90 -4.84 -12.96 0.20
C PRO A 90 -5.27 -14.15 1.07
N VAL A 91 -5.31 -13.98 2.38
CA VAL A 91 -5.70 -15.07 3.30
C VAL A 91 -7.17 -15.44 3.12
N THR A 92 -8.07 -14.46 2.94
CA THR A 92 -9.47 -14.69 2.58
C THR A 92 -9.61 -15.44 1.24
N ALA A 93 -8.78 -15.10 0.25
CA ALA A 93 -8.78 -15.75 -1.04
C ALA A 93 -8.38 -17.24 -0.94
N TRP A 94 -7.46 -17.58 -0.04
CA TRP A 94 -7.13 -18.97 0.28
C TRP A 94 -8.35 -19.71 0.85
N GLY A 95 -9.09 -19.09 1.76
CA GLY A 95 -10.33 -19.67 2.30
C GLY A 95 -11.39 -19.90 1.23
N ALA A 96 -11.62 -18.90 0.37
CA ALA A 96 -12.57 -19.03 -0.74
C ALA A 96 -12.16 -20.14 -1.73
N MET A 97 -10.87 -20.23 -2.08
CA MET A 97 -10.35 -21.29 -2.94
C MET A 97 -10.48 -22.66 -2.27
N ARG A 98 -10.19 -22.78 -0.97
CA ARG A 98 -10.40 -24.02 -0.21
C ARG A 98 -11.85 -24.48 -0.25
N LEU A 99 -12.79 -23.54 -0.09
CA LEU A 99 -14.21 -23.85 -0.21
C LEU A 99 -14.58 -24.30 -1.64
N ALA A 100 -13.94 -23.71 -2.66
CA ALA A 100 -14.17 -24.09 -4.04
C ALA A 100 -13.64 -25.52 -4.32
N GLU A 101 -12.42 -25.85 -3.91
CA GLU A 101 -11.85 -27.18 -4.09
C GLU A 101 -12.66 -28.28 -3.36
N THR A 102 -13.34 -27.90 -2.27
CA THR A 102 -14.21 -28.85 -1.53
C THR A 102 -15.67 -28.79 -1.94
N GLY A 103 -16.02 -28.08 -3.03
CA GLY A 103 -17.37 -27.99 -3.59
C GLY A 103 -18.38 -27.24 -2.72
N ARG A 104 -17.91 -26.44 -1.76
CA ARG A 104 -18.77 -25.65 -0.85
C ARG A 104 -19.02 -24.21 -1.31
N LEU A 105 -18.29 -23.76 -2.33
CA LEU A 105 -18.44 -22.45 -2.97
C LEU A 105 -18.13 -22.62 -4.46
N ASP A 106 -19.03 -22.18 -5.33
CA ASP A 106 -18.74 -22.07 -6.75
C ASP A 106 -18.22 -20.65 -7.03
N LEU A 107 -16.96 -20.55 -7.50
CA LEU A 107 -16.35 -19.24 -7.78
C LEU A 107 -16.94 -18.53 -8.99
N ASP A 108 -17.64 -19.27 -9.86
CA ASP A 108 -18.16 -18.75 -11.12
C ASP A 108 -19.69 -18.62 -11.16
N ALA A 109 -20.38 -19.16 -10.14
CA ALA A 109 -21.82 -18.95 -9.98
C ALA A 109 -22.12 -17.53 -9.48
N PRO A 110 -23.26 -16.93 -9.86
CA PRO A 110 -23.73 -15.69 -9.26
C PRO A 110 -23.90 -15.82 -7.74
N ILE A 111 -23.50 -14.80 -6.99
CA ILE A 111 -23.50 -14.85 -5.51
C ILE A 111 -24.90 -14.88 -4.91
N ASP A 112 -25.93 -14.46 -5.63
CA ASP A 112 -27.33 -14.53 -5.18
C ASP A 112 -27.84 -15.96 -5.02
N THR A 113 -27.16 -16.96 -5.58
CA THR A 113 -27.50 -18.38 -5.42
C THR A 113 -27.45 -18.86 -3.98
N CYS A 114 -26.63 -18.25 -3.13
CA CYS A 114 -26.58 -18.56 -1.69
C CYS A 114 -26.64 -17.35 -0.76
N LEU A 115 -26.67 -16.13 -1.29
CA LEU A 115 -26.80 -14.93 -0.46
C LEU A 115 -28.22 -14.81 0.09
N THR A 116 -28.38 -14.84 1.39
CA THR A 116 -29.70 -14.91 2.07
C THR A 116 -30.00 -13.68 2.93
N ARG A 117 -28.97 -13.09 3.55
CA ARG A 117 -29.15 -11.97 4.51
C ARG A 117 -29.19 -10.60 3.86
N TRP A 118 -28.90 -10.51 2.56
CA TRP A 118 -28.94 -9.25 1.80
C TRP A 118 -29.36 -9.53 0.38
N ARG A 119 -30.05 -8.57 -0.25
CA ARG A 119 -30.45 -8.65 -1.67
C ARG A 119 -29.60 -7.72 -2.49
N LEU A 120 -29.07 -8.24 -3.58
CA LEU A 120 -28.31 -7.45 -4.55
C LEU A 120 -29.20 -6.37 -5.18
N PRO A 121 -28.69 -5.15 -5.33
CA PRO A 121 -29.34 -4.13 -6.16
C PRO A 121 -29.42 -4.56 -7.63
N GLU A 122 -30.29 -3.91 -8.39
CA GLU A 122 -30.40 -4.10 -9.84
C GLU A 122 -29.04 -3.88 -10.52
N GLY A 123 -28.68 -4.76 -11.47
CA GLY A 123 -27.42 -4.72 -12.21
C GLY A 123 -26.22 -5.40 -11.50
N ALA A 124 -26.44 -5.93 -10.29
CA ALA A 124 -25.40 -6.66 -9.54
C ALA A 124 -25.56 -8.20 -9.62
N ASP A 125 -26.53 -8.70 -10.34
CA ASP A 125 -26.91 -10.11 -10.49
C ASP A 125 -25.85 -10.98 -11.18
N LEU A 126 -24.88 -10.37 -11.86
CA LEU A 126 -23.74 -11.07 -12.50
C LEU A 126 -22.48 -11.13 -11.62
N ILE A 127 -22.53 -10.64 -10.39
CA ILE A 127 -21.38 -10.71 -9.50
C ILE A 127 -21.12 -12.15 -9.09
N THR A 128 -19.87 -12.60 -9.25
CA THR A 128 -19.39 -13.91 -8.82
C THR A 128 -18.33 -13.79 -7.74
N PRO A 129 -18.08 -14.83 -6.90
CA PRO A 129 -16.99 -14.84 -5.96
C PRO A 129 -15.63 -14.58 -6.62
N ARG A 130 -15.42 -15.08 -7.84
CA ARG A 130 -14.19 -14.82 -8.62
C ARG A 130 -14.04 -13.34 -8.95
N ALA A 131 -15.12 -12.67 -9.34
CA ALA A 131 -15.09 -11.24 -9.63
C ALA A 131 -14.81 -10.40 -8.36
N LEU A 132 -15.33 -10.82 -7.19
CA LEU A 132 -15.00 -10.19 -5.90
C LEU A 132 -13.54 -10.38 -5.54
N LEU A 133 -13.01 -11.60 -5.65
CA LEU A 133 -11.62 -11.95 -5.37
C LEU A 133 -10.62 -11.21 -6.27
N SER A 134 -10.98 -10.92 -7.51
CA SER A 134 -10.09 -10.25 -8.48
C SER A 134 -10.33 -8.74 -8.57
N HIS A 135 -11.17 -8.17 -7.71
CA HIS A 135 -11.54 -6.74 -7.79
C HIS A 135 -12.10 -6.33 -9.17
N SER A 136 -12.82 -7.24 -9.83
CA SER A 136 -13.47 -6.99 -11.12
C SER A 136 -14.99 -6.98 -11.03
N ALA A 137 -15.56 -7.04 -9.83
CA ALA A 137 -17.02 -7.02 -9.63
C ALA A 137 -17.68 -5.67 -9.93
N GLY A 138 -16.91 -4.63 -10.25
CA GLY A 138 -17.45 -3.30 -10.55
C GLY A 138 -18.01 -2.56 -9.33
N ILE A 139 -17.62 -2.98 -8.13
CA ILE A 139 -18.02 -2.36 -6.85
C ILE A 139 -17.03 -1.26 -6.48
N GLY A 140 -17.53 -0.14 -5.97
CA GLY A 140 -16.72 0.96 -5.43
C GLY A 140 -15.87 0.53 -4.23
N LEU A 141 -14.88 1.37 -3.86
CA LEU A 141 -13.93 1.09 -2.77
C LEU A 141 -14.64 0.79 -1.44
N GLY A 142 -15.65 1.57 -1.10
CA GLY A 142 -16.33 1.56 0.19
C GLY A 142 -15.71 2.50 1.23
N ASP A 143 -16.32 2.55 2.42
CA ASP A 143 -15.80 3.38 3.52
C ASP A 143 -14.69 2.65 4.29
N TYR A 144 -13.47 2.75 3.81
CA TYR A 144 -12.27 2.26 4.49
C TYR A 144 -11.95 3.01 5.80
N THR A 145 -12.73 4.04 6.13
CA THR A 145 -12.57 4.81 7.38
C THR A 145 -13.47 4.32 8.51
N ALA A 146 -14.45 3.47 8.21
CA ALA A 146 -15.41 2.92 9.17
C ALA A 146 -14.73 2.08 10.24
N ARG A 147 -14.50 2.65 11.41
CA ARG A 147 -13.80 2.05 12.55
C ARG A 147 -14.61 2.20 13.80
N PHE A 148 -14.70 1.11 14.59
CA PHE A 148 -15.51 1.04 15.79
C PHE A 148 -14.67 0.54 16.96
N PRO A 149 -14.91 1.02 18.19
CA PRO A 149 -14.29 0.43 19.37
C PRO A 149 -14.61 -1.07 19.44
N PRO A 150 -13.65 -1.94 19.82
CA PRO A 150 -13.86 -3.40 19.80
C PRO A 150 -15.08 -3.90 20.58
N LYS A 151 -15.46 -3.22 21.67
CA LYS A 151 -16.63 -3.52 22.50
C LYS A 151 -17.77 -2.50 22.31
N GLY A 152 -17.64 -1.57 21.36
CA GLY A 152 -18.64 -0.55 21.07
C GLY A 152 -19.73 -1.04 20.11
N PRO A 153 -20.85 -0.32 20.02
CA PRO A 153 -21.86 -0.57 19.00
C PRO A 153 -21.27 -0.37 17.61
N ARG A 154 -21.61 -1.23 16.68
CA ARG A 154 -21.25 -1.15 15.27
C ARG A 154 -22.35 -1.77 14.41
N PRO A 155 -22.48 -1.37 13.14
CA PRO A 155 -23.38 -2.05 12.23
C PRO A 155 -22.98 -3.52 12.06
N THR A 156 -23.96 -4.36 11.80
CA THR A 156 -23.73 -5.72 11.31
C THR A 156 -23.08 -5.69 9.94
N LEU A 157 -22.49 -6.79 9.53
CA LEU A 157 -21.83 -6.89 8.23
C LEU A 157 -22.76 -6.49 7.06
N HIS A 158 -23.98 -7.03 7.04
CA HIS A 158 -24.95 -6.74 5.96
C HIS A 158 -25.47 -5.29 5.99
N GLU A 159 -25.65 -4.69 7.18
CA GLU A 159 -26.02 -3.28 7.29
C GLU A 159 -24.91 -2.37 6.79
N HIS A 160 -23.66 -2.69 7.10
CA HIS A 160 -22.50 -1.95 6.58
C HIS A 160 -22.38 -2.06 5.05
N ILE A 161 -22.50 -3.28 4.51
CA ILE A 161 -22.51 -3.49 3.06
C ILE A 161 -23.65 -2.71 2.40
N ALA A 162 -24.85 -2.74 2.96
CA ALA A 162 -26.01 -2.03 2.39
C ALA A 162 -25.82 -0.51 2.34
N GLN A 163 -25.06 0.07 3.27
CA GLN A 163 -24.75 1.50 3.30
C GLN A 163 -23.65 1.87 2.30
N ASP A 164 -22.68 0.97 2.09
CA ASP A 164 -21.44 1.25 1.36
C ASP A 164 -21.45 0.79 -0.09
N PHE A 165 -22.37 -0.12 -0.43
CA PHE A 165 -22.39 -0.74 -1.75
C PHE A 165 -22.73 0.26 -2.84
N SER A 166 -21.88 0.34 -3.86
CA SER A 166 -22.14 1.11 -5.07
C SER A 166 -21.56 0.41 -6.28
N MET A 167 -22.38 0.24 -7.33
CA MET A 167 -21.89 -0.21 -8.63
C MET A 167 -21.29 0.99 -9.38
N ILE A 168 -20.03 0.86 -9.78
CA ILE A 168 -19.29 1.89 -10.54
C ILE A 168 -18.89 1.43 -11.94
N ALA A 169 -18.99 0.14 -12.21
CA ALA A 169 -18.72 -0.47 -13.51
C ALA A 169 -19.49 -1.78 -13.66
N THR A 170 -19.61 -2.28 -14.89
CA THR A 170 -20.17 -3.62 -15.14
C THR A 170 -19.23 -4.70 -14.64
N PRO A 171 -19.72 -5.75 -13.95
CA PRO A 171 -18.89 -6.86 -13.50
C PRO A 171 -18.06 -7.47 -14.63
N GLY A 172 -16.79 -7.78 -14.36
CA GLY A 172 -15.86 -8.40 -15.30
C GLY A 172 -15.16 -7.44 -16.28
N THR A 173 -15.47 -6.14 -16.28
CA THR A 173 -14.96 -5.21 -17.31
C THR A 173 -13.67 -4.49 -16.95
N ALA A 174 -13.42 -4.23 -15.66
CA ALA A 174 -12.27 -3.45 -15.21
C ALA A 174 -11.88 -3.77 -13.76
N PHE A 175 -10.63 -3.46 -13.43
CA PHE A 175 -10.15 -3.48 -12.06
C PHE A 175 -10.75 -2.31 -11.27
N SER A 176 -11.35 -2.62 -10.13
CA SER A 176 -11.85 -1.65 -9.15
C SER A 176 -11.56 -2.18 -7.74
N TYR A 177 -10.50 -1.70 -7.11
CA TYR A 177 -10.17 -2.14 -5.76
C TYR A 177 -11.33 -1.84 -4.81
N SER A 178 -11.77 -2.84 -4.04
CA SER A 178 -12.98 -2.74 -3.23
C SER A 178 -12.87 -3.50 -1.91
N ASP A 179 -12.92 -2.76 -0.80
CA ASP A 179 -13.07 -3.34 0.54
C ASP A 179 -14.50 -3.88 0.72
N THR A 180 -15.50 -3.13 0.21
CA THR A 180 -16.90 -3.58 0.20
C THR A 180 -17.08 -4.88 -0.57
N GLY A 181 -16.33 -5.08 -1.68
CA GLY A 181 -16.36 -6.34 -2.42
C GLY A 181 -15.88 -7.53 -1.58
N TYR A 182 -14.81 -7.38 -0.81
CA TYR A 182 -14.34 -8.43 0.10
C TYR A 182 -15.25 -8.63 1.31
N ASN A 183 -15.86 -7.56 1.82
CA ASN A 183 -16.86 -7.67 2.88
C ASN A 183 -18.13 -8.39 2.37
N LEU A 184 -18.51 -8.16 1.11
CA LEU A 184 -19.58 -8.94 0.47
C LEU A 184 -19.19 -10.41 0.29
N LEU A 185 -17.94 -10.71 -0.07
CA LEU A 185 -17.44 -12.08 -0.14
C LEU A 185 -17.49 -12.77 1.23
N GLU A 186 -17.18 -12.06 2.33
CA GLU A 186 -17.38 -12.58 3.70
C GLU A 186 -18.83 -13.00 3.93
N LEU A 187 -19.78 -12.13 3.60
CA LEU A 187 -21.20 -12.41 3.74
C LEU A 187 -21.65 -13.62 2.91
N VAL A 188 -21.16 -13.71 1.66
CA VAL A 188 -21.41 -14.87 0.78
C VAL A 188 -20.85 -16.15 1.38
N ILE A 189 -19.63 -16.15 1.87
CA ILE A 189 -19.01 -17.31 2.51
C ILE A 189 -19.82 -17.76 3.73
N GLU A 190 -20.25 -16.84 4.58
CA GLU A 190 -21.08 -17.16 5.74
C GLU A 190 -22.44 -17.73 5.34
N ASP A 191 -23.10 -17.13 4.36
CA ASP A 191 -24.41 -17.58 3.90
C ASP A 191 -24.36 -18.95 3.20
N CYS A 192 -23.34 -19.17 2.33
CA CYS A 192 -23.15 -20.47 1.66
C CYS A 192 -22.80 -21.59 2.62
N THR A 193 -22.06 -21.30 3.71
CA THR A 193 -21.54 -22.34 4.61
C THR A 193 -22.33 -22.49 5.90
N GLY A 194 -23.13 -21.49 6.27
CA GLY A 194 -23.82 -21.41 7.57
C GLY A 194 -22.87 -21.26 8.77
N LYS A 195 -21.59 -20.87 8.52
CA LYS A 195 -20.56 -20.75 9.56
C LYS A 195 -20.09 -19.31 9.70
N ASP A 196 -19.70 -18.91 10.89
CA ASP A 196 -19.01 -17.65 11.14
C ASP A 196 -17.69 -17.61 10.37
N PHE A 197 -17.41 -16.49 9.72
CA PHE A 197 -16.23 -16.32 8.86
C PHE A 197 -14.91 -16.54 9.59
N ALA A 198 -14.73 -15.94 10.78
CA ALA A 198 -13.48 -16.08 11.52
C ALA A 198 -13.24 -17.51 11.99
N ALA A 199 -14.27 -18.20 12.47
CA ALA A 199 -14.20 -19.59 12.86
C ALA A 199 -13.88 -20.50 11.66
N LEU A 200 -14.50 -20.23 10.51
CA LEU A 200 -14.23 -20.96 9.27
C LEU A 200 -12.78 -20.74 8.81
N MET A 201 -12.29 -19.50 8.75
CA MET A 201 -10.92 -19.19 8.35
C MET A 201 -9.89 -19.80 9.32
N ALA A 202 -10.15 -19.79 10.62
CA ALA A 202 -9.31 -20.43 11.62
C ALA A 202 -9.16 -21.95 11.35
N HIS A 203 -10.28 -22.63 11.02
CA HIS A 203 -10.30 -24.07 10.76
C HIS A 203 -9.72 -24.44 9.40
N GLU A 204 -10.09 -23.73 8.35
CA GLU A 204 -9.76 -24.11 6.96
C GLU A 204 -8.39 -23.61 6.50
N VAL A 205 -7.87 -22.52 7.10
CA VAL A 205 -6.64 -21.86 6.63
C VAL A 205 -5.61 -21.67 7.73
N LEU A 206 -5.96 -20.92 8.80
CA LEU A 206 -4.95 -20.45 9.75
C LEU A 206 -4.31 -21.60 10.54
N SER A 207 -5.13 -22.51 11.11
CA SER A 207 -4.63 -23.65 11.89
C SER A 207 -3.86 -24.66 11.01
N PRO A 208 -4.35 -25.07 9.81
CA PRO A 208 -3.61 -25.97 8.94
C PRO A 208 -2.28 -25.39 8.44
N LEU A 209 -2.17 -24.06 8.27
CA LEU A 209 -0.91 -23.40 7.92
C LEU A 209 0.00 -23.14 9.12
N GLY A 210 -0.40 -23.54 10.33
CA GLY A 210 0.39 -23.34 11.54
C GLY A 210 0.56 -21.86 11.93
N MET A 211 -0.51 -21.05 11.83
CA MET A 211 -0.56 -19.63 12.16
C MET A 211 -1.25 -19.37 13.51
N PRO A 212 -0.66 -19.78 14.64
CA PRO A 212 -1.35 -19.78 15.94
C PRO A 212 -1.63 -18.38 16.50
N GLY A 213 -0.88 -17.36 16.08
CA GLY A 213 -1.08 -15.98 16.47
C GLY A 213 -2.10 -15.24 15.60
N ALA A 214 -2.52 -15.86 14.47
CA ALA A 214 -3.41 -15.20 13.52
C ALA A 214 -4.89 -15.39 13.88
N SER A 215 -5.69 -14.32 13.72
CA SER A 215 -7.15 -14.36 13.93
C SER A 215 -7.85 -13.26 13.15
N PHE A 216 -9.03 -13.57 12.60
CA PHE A 216 -9.96 -12.58 12.07
C PHE A 216 -10.89 -11.99 13.15
N ASP A 217 -10.89 -12.56 14.34
CA ASP A 217 -11.60 -12.00 15.48
C ASP A 217 -10.69 -11.13 16.35
N TRP A 218 -11.28 -10.11 16.95
CA TRP A 218 -10.64 -9.36 18.01
C TRP A 218 -10.52 -10.20 19.28
N THR A 219 -9.33 -10.65 19.58
CA THR A 219 -9.05 -11.52 20.74
C THR A 219 -8.92 -10.75 22.04
N GLY A 220 -8.86 -9.42 22.01
CA GLY A 220 -8.53 -8.61 23.19
C GLY A 220 -7.09 -8.80 23.66
N ALA A 221 -6.26 -9.46 22.86
CA ALA A 221 -4.84 -9.68 23.14
C ALA A 221 -4.11 -8.34 23.35
N ASP A 222 -2.92 -8.43 23.92
CA ASP A 222 -2.02 -7.31 24.18
C ASP A 222 -1.45 -6.74 22.86
N MET A 223 -2.36 -6.15 22.07
CA MET A 223 -2.02 -5.53 20.78
C MET A 223 -1.29 -4.21 21.03
N PRO A 224 -0.17 -3.99 20.37
CA PRO A 224 0.53 -2.71 20.46
C PRO A 224 -0.31 -1.55 19.93
N ALA A 225 0.07 -0.32 20.27
CA ALA A 225 -0.53 0.85 19.68
C ALA A 225 -0.03 1.07 18.26
N GLY A 226 -0.95 1.26 17.31
CA GLY A 226 -0.63 1.82 16.01
C GLY A 226 -0.35 3.32 16.11
N HIS A 227 0.35 3.91 15.13
CA HIS A 227 0.69 5.32 15.10
C HIS A 227 0.22 5.98 13.80
N ASP A 228 -0.56 7.07 13.93
CA ASP A 228 -1.11 7.82 12.80
C ASP A 228 0.00 8.56 11.98
N LEU A 229 -0.40 9.25 10.90
CA LEU A 229 0.51 10.05 10.07
C LEU A 229 1.25 11.17 10.83
N ARG A 230 0.77 11.53 12.03
CA ARG A 230 1.42 12.51 12.93
C ARG A 230 2.27 11.84 14.00
N GLY A 231 2.39 10.50 13.99
CA GLY A 231 3.10 9.72 14.98
C GLY A 231 2.37 9.58 16.32
N ARG A 232 1.08 9.88 16.39
CA ARG A 232 0.29 9.77 17.62
C ARG A 232 -0.30 8.37 17.75
N PRO A 233 -0.36 7.80 18.97
CA PRO A 233 -0.94 6.48 19.19
C PRO A 233 -2.44 6.49 18.82
N VAL A 234 -2.89 5.39 18.24
CA VAL A 234 -4.26 5.15 17.79
C VAL A 234 -4.96 4.21 18.78
N ALA A 235 -6.16 4.56 19.18
CA ALA A 235 -6.97 3.68 20.00
C ALA A 235 -7.32 2.37 19.26
N PRO A 236 -7.43 1.23 19.94
CA PRO A 236 -7.84 -0.03 19.32
C PRO A 236 -9.21 0.08 18.63
N TYR A 237 -9.32 -0.54 17.47
CA TYR A 237 -10.55 -0.53 16.67
C TYR A 237 -10.78 -1.86 15.95
N VAL A 238 -12.00 -2.05 15.48
CA VAL A 238 -12.41 -3.15 14.60
C VAL A 238 -13.20 -2.60 13.43
N TYR A 239 -13.23 -3.36 12.34
CA TYR A 239 -14.08 -3.11 11.18
C TYR A 239 -15.40 -3.89 11.28
N PRO A 240 -16.48 -3.47 10.62
CA PRO A 240 -17.71 -4.26 10.52
C PRO A 240 -17.50 -5.56 9.74
N GLY A 241 -16.74 -5.49 8.61
CA GLY A 241 -16.30 -6.65 7.84
C GLY A 241 -14.85 -7.02 8.18
N ARG A 242 -14.54 -8.31 8.14
CA ARG A 242 -13.23 -8.87 8.52
C ARG A 242 -12.39 -9.28 7.31
N ALA A 243 -13.03 -9.75 6.24
CA ALA A 243 -12.34 -10.31 5.07
C ALA A 243 -11.43 -9.30 4.33
N SER A 244 -11.79 -8.03 4.34
CA SER A 244 -11.03 -6.98 3.65
C SER A 244 -9.79 -6.49 4.42
N GLY A 245 -9.82 -6.50 5.78
CA GLY A 245 -8.77 -5.87 6.59
C GLY A 245 -8.75 -6.30 8.06
N GLY A 246 -9.52 -7.31 8.47
CA GLY A 246 -9.72 -7.68 9.87
C GLY A 246 -8.71 -8.65 10.46
N LEU A 247 -7.78 -9.19 9.68
CA LEU A 247 -6.79 -10.16 10.16
C LEU A 247 -5.77 -9.49 11.10
N HIS A 248 -5.57 -10.12 12.24
CA HIS A 248 -4.45 -9.88 13.15
C HIS A 248 -3.48 -11.05 13.04
N ALA A 249 -2.17 -10.78 12.98
CA ALA A 249 -1.16 -11.83 12.86
C ALA A 249 0.21 -11.34 13.35
N THR A 250 1.09 -12.27 13.68
CA THR A 250 2.51 -12.02 13.89
C THR A 250 3.29 -12.09 12.56
N ALA A 251 4.51 -11.58 12.53
CA ALA A 251 5.34 -11.69 11.34
C ALA A 251 5.68 -13.15 10.97
N PRO A 252 5.96 -14.07 11.92
CA PRO A 252 6.09 -15.50 11.62
C PRO A 252 4.82 -16.14 11.04
N ASP A 253 3.62 -15.73 11.46
CA ASP A 253 2.39 -16.26 10.87
C ASP A 253 2.28 -15.87 9.38
N ILE A 254 2.50 -14.60 9.07
CA ILE A 254 2.47 -14.14 7.67
C ILE A 254 3.61 -14.77 6.86
N ALA A 255 4.79 -15.04 7.46
CA ALA A 255 5.85 -15.76 6.77
C ALA A 255 5.45 -17.22 6.44
N ARG A 256 4.74 -17.93 7.34
CA ARG A 256 4.20 -19.28 7.05
C ARG A 256 3.18 -19.24 5.92
N PHE A 257 2.26 -18.27 5.96
CA PHE A 257 1.32 -18.03 4.85
C PHE A 257 2.05 -17.78 3.53
N ALA A 258 3.08 -16.93 3.55
CA ALA A 258 3.92 -16.63 2.40
C ALA A 258 4.57 -17.89 1.81
N ILE A 259 5.20 -18.68 2.66
CA ILE A 259 5.89 -19.93 2.27
C ILE A 259 4.89 -20.93 1.68
N ALA A 260 3.71 -21.06 2.26
CA ALA A 260 2.66 -21.94 1.73
C ALA A 260 2.24 -21.59 0.29
N GLY A 261 2.37 -20.31 -0.11
CA GLY A 261 2.09 -19.86 -1.48
C GLY A 261 3.24 -20.05 -2.48
N MET A 262 4.37 -20.63 -2.08
CA MET A 262 5.51 -20.84 -2.95
C MET A 262 5.38 -22.13 -3.76
N ALA A 263 6.01 -22.19 -4.94
CA ALA A 263 5.99 -23.38 -5.77
C ALA A 263 6.62 -24.58 -5.04
N GLY A 264 5.91 -25.68 -5.00
CA GLY A 264 6.36 -26.90 -4.34
C GLY A 264 6.32 -26.86 -2.81
N ALA A 265 5.69 -25.86 -2.21
CA ALA A 265 5.53 -25.79 -0.76
C ALA A 265 4.69 -26.96 -0.23
N GLU A 266 5.15 -27.57 0.86
CA GLU A 266 4.39 -28.61 1.56
C GLU A 266 3.34 -27.93 2.45
N GLN A 267 2.06 -28.02 2.05
CA GLN A 267 0.91 -27.52 2.80
C GLN A 267 -0.34 -28.36 2.44
N SER A 268 -1.34 -28.38 3.31
CA SER A 268 -2.53 -29.23 3.19
C SER A 268 -3.82 -28.45 2.89
N VAL A 269 -3.75 -27.15 2.69
CA VAL A 269 -4.93 -26.30 2.51
C VAL A 269 -5.42 -26.33 1.06
N LEU A 270 -4.53 -26.15 0.10
CA LEU A 270 -4.85 -26.06 -1.32
C LEU A 270 -4.02 -27.04 -2.15
N SER A 271 -4.58 -27.47 -3.28
CA SER A 271 -3.82 -28.14 -4.32
C SER A 271 -2.77 -27.19 -4.95
N PRO A 272 -1.71 -27.73 -5.59
CA PRO A 272 -0.78 -26.90 -6.37
C PRO A 272 -1.49 -26.07 -7.45
N GLU A 273 -2.52 -26.62 -8.08
CA GLU A 273 -3.36 -25.96 -9.08
C GLU A 273 -4.17 -24.81 -8.46
N GLY A 274 -4.69 -24.98 -7.25
CA GLY A 274 -5.38 -23.94 -6.49
C GLY A 274 -4.46 -22.77 -6.16
N VAL A 275 -3.24 -23.03 -5.68
CA VAL A 275 -2.22 -22.00 -5.44
C VAL A 275 -1.86 -21.27 -6.73
N ALA A 276 -1.62 -22.00 -7.83
CA ALA A 276 -1.33 -21.40 -9.13
C ALA A 276 -2.48 -20.52 -9.63
N ALA A 277 -3.73 -20.93 -9.41
CA ALA A 277 -4.92 -20.16 -9.77
C ALA A 277 -5.04 -18.85 -8.97
N LEU A 278 -4.61 -18.84 -7.70
CA LEU A 278 -4.56 -17.64 -6.88
C LEU A 278 -3.54 -16.62 -7.38
N HIS A 279 -2.44 -17.07 -7.98
CA HIS A 279 -1.33 -16.23 -8.43
C HIS A 279 -1.42 -15.82 -9.91
N GLY A 280 -2.26 -16.50 -10.69
CA GLY A 280 -2.43 -16.21 -12.11
C GLY A 280 -3.13 -14.85 -12.34
N PRO A 281 -2.53 -13.90 -13.07
CA PRO A 281 -3.12 -12.59 -13.31
C PRO A 281 -4.47 -12.69 -14.00
N ARG A 282 -5.45 -11.91 -13.54
CA ARG A 282 -6.84 -11.90 -14.04
C ARG A 282 -7.23 -10.58 -14.66
N VAL A 283 -6.82 -9.48 -14.05
CA VAL A 283 -7.23 -8.13 -14.44
C VAL A 283 -6.00 -7.23 -14.47
N ALA A 284 -5.88 -6.42 -15.53
CA ALA A 284 -4.84 -5.38 -15.59
C ALA A 284 -5.17 -4.26 -14.60
N VAL A 285 -4.16 -3.82 -13.86
CA VAL A 285 -4.31 -2.76 -12.85
C VAL A 285 -4.02 -1.41 -13.48
N GLY A 286 -4.96 -0.48 -13.32
CA GLY A 286 -4.84 0.91 -13.78
C GLY A 286 -4.91 1.93 -12.65
N GLY A 287 -5.03 3.22 -13.01
CA GLY A 287 -5.15 4.31 -12.05
C GLY A 287 -3.92 4.43 -11.12
N LEU A 288 -4.16 4.83 -9.88
CA LEU A 288 -3.09 5.02 -8.88
C LEU A 288 -2.37 3.70 -8.53
N PHE A 289 -3.09 2.59 -8.48
CA PHE A 289 -2.51 1.28 -8.21
C PHE A 289 -1.56 0.81 -9.32
N GLY A 290 -1.77 1.25 -10.57
CA GLY A 290 -0.89 0.98 -11.72
C GLY A 290 0.52 1.56 -11.57
N PHE A 291 0.73 2.49 -10.63
CA PHE A 291 2.07 2.96 -10.27
C PHE A 291 2.92 1.86 -9.62
N ALA A 292 2.29 0.94 -8.88
CA ALA A 292 2.96 -0.09 -8.12
C ALA A 292 2.70 -1.53 -8.62
N ALA A 293 1.66 -1.76 -9.43
CA ALA A 293 1.24 -3.09 -9.86
C ALA A 293 0.91 -3.13 -11.36
N GLN A 294 1.09 -4.29 -11.97
CA GLN A 294 0.72 -4.53 -13.37
C GLN A 294 -0.63 -5.24 -13.49
N GLY A 295 -0.90 -6.19 -12.61
CA GLY A 295 -2.09 -7.00 -12.60
C GLY A 295 -2.58 -7.32 -11.20
N TYR A 296 -3.82 -7.83 -11.13
CA TYR A 296 -4.40 -8.40 -9.94
C TYR A 296 -4.90 -9.81 -10.25
N ALA A 297 -4.58 -10.74 -9.37
CA ALA A 297 -5.01 -12.13 -9.44
C ALA A 297 -6.20 -12.36 -8.46
N LEU A 298 -6.29 -13.52 -7.82
CA LEU A 298 -7.27 -13.75 -6.77
C LEU A 298 -6.65 -13.42 -5.41
N GLY A 299 -6.89 -12.22 -4.94
CA GLY A 299 -6.37 -11.73 -3.66
C GLY A 299 -4.95 -11.17 -3.69
N HIS A 300 -4.27 -11.14 -4.82
CA HIS A 300 -2.87 -10.73 -4.93
C HIS A 300 -2.66 -9.75 -6.08
N PHE A 301 -1.85 -8.73 -5.87
CA PHE A 301 -1.23 -7.99 -6.96
C PHE A 301 -0.14 -8.82 -7.63
N THR A 302 0.08 -8.61 -8.92
CA THR A 302 1.09 -9.30 -9.70
C THR A 302 1.97 -8.31 -10.44
N GLU A 303 3.24 -8.65 -10.59
CA GLU A 303 4.18 -7.96 -11.45
C GLU A 303 5.18 -8.94 -12.10
N THR A 304 5.64 -8.61 -13.29
CA THR A 304 6.72 -9.34 -13.97
C THR A 304 8.03 -8.63 -13.66
N LEU A 305 8.96 -9.35 -13.05
CA LEU A 305 10.30 -8.87 -12.75
C LEU A 305 11.13 -8.71 -14.04
N THR A 306 12.23 -7.97 -13.97
CA THR A 306 13.07 -7.70 -15.17
C THR A 306 13.75 -8.92 -15.74
N ASP A 307 13.83 -10.02 -15.01
CA ASP A 307 14.34 -11.32 -15.46
C ASP A 307 13.23 -12.26 -15.97
N GLY A 308 11.98 -11.81 -16.03
CA GLY A 308 10.83 -12.55 -16.53
C GLY A 308 10.06 -13.34 -15.48
N ARG A 309 10.58 -13.50 -14.26
CA ARG A 309 9.85 -14.18 -13.16
C ARG A 309 8.62 -13.38 -12.75
N THR A 310 7.59 -14.08 -12.30
CA THR A 310 6.39 -13.44 -11.73
C THR A 310 6.56 -13.26 -10.22
N ALA A 311 6.33 -12.06 -9.75
CA ALA A 311 6.16 -11.77 -8.34
C ALA A 311 4.69 -11.54 -8.01
N VAL A 312 4.27 -11.99 -6.83
CA VAL A 312 2.94 -11.76 -6.26
C VAL A 312 3.08 -11.07 -4.91
N TRP A 313 2.20 -10.11 -4.64
CA TRP A 313 2.33 -9.31 -3.44
C TRP A 313 0.99 -8.73 -2.97
N HIS A 314 0.94 -8.29 -1.74
CA HIS A 314 -0.11 -7.42 -1.23
C HIS A 314 0.43 -6.49 -0.16
N GLY A 315 -0.03 -5.25 -0.17
CA GLY A 315 0.21 -4.30 0.91
C GLY A 315 -1.02 -4.14 1.78
N GLY A 316 -0.84 -3.80 3.03
CA GLY A 316 -1.91 -3.40 3.94
C GLY A 316 -1.69 -1.98 4.44
N GLN A 317 -2.75 -1.20 4.45
CA GLN A 317 -2.75 0.15 5.00
C GLN A 317 -4.03 0.38 5.79
N GLY A 318 -3.87 0.71 7.05
CA GLY A 318 -4.96 1.08 7.95
C GLY A 318 -4.57 2.25 8.84
N TYR A 319 -5.44 2.57 9.78
CA TYR A 319 -5.21 3.70 10.68
C TYR A 319 -4.21 3.31 11.77
N GLY A 320 -2.97 3.74 11.59
CA GLY A 320 -1.87 3.43 12.50
C GLY A 320 -1.05 2.20 12.11
N TRP A 321 -1.38 1.49 11.03
CA TRP A 321 -0.78 0.21 10.69
C TRP A 321 -0.44 0.13 9.21
N MET A 322 0.68 -0.52 8.90
CA MET A 322 1.07 -0.83 7.53
C MET A 322 1.73 -2.20 7.47
N SER A 323 1.52 -2.90 6.38
CA SER A 323 2.08 -4.21 6.12
C SER A 323 2.42 -4.40 4.65
N HIS A 324 3.34 -5.30 4.36
CA HIS A 324 3.68 -5.71 3.00
C HIS A 324 4.15 -7.15 2.97
N LEU A 325 3.67 -7.87 1.98
CA LEU A 325 4.06 -9.24 1.65
C LEU A 325 4.44 -9.26 0.18
N HIS A 326 5.64 -9.75 -0.17
CA HIS A 326 6.13 -9.85 -1.53
C HIS A 326 6.82 -11.18 -1.75
N LEU A 327 6.44 -11.91 -2.80
CA LEU A 327 6.89 -13.26 -3.09
C LEU A 327 7.32 -13.40 -4.54
N VAL A 328 8.35 -14.22 -4.77
CA VAL A 328 8.70 -14.81 -6.06
C VAL A 328 8.47 -16.31 -5.94
N PRO A 329 7.26 -16.81 -6.19
CA PRO A 329 6.89 -18.19 -5.88
C PRO A 329 7.78 -19.25 -6.52
N GLU A 330 8.28 -18.98 -7.73
CA GLU A 330 9.14 -19.90 -8.51
C GLU A 330 10.47 -20.21 -7.80
N THR A 331 11.08 -19.21 -7.14
CA THR A 331 12.39 -19.38 -6.48
C THR A 331 12.29 -19.58 -4.97
N GLY A 332 11.09 -19.43 -4.42
CA GLY A 332 10.88 -19.46 -2.98
C GLY A 332 11.44 -18.24 -2.24
N ASP A 333 11.71 -17.14 -2.95
CA ASP A 333 12.16 -15.88 -2.34
C ASP A 333 10.96 -15.05 -1.91
N GLY A 334 11.08 -14.41 -0.76
CA GLY A 334 10.01 -13.55 -0.25
C GLY A 334 10.47 -12.60 0.86
N ILE A 335 9.62 -11.64 1.13
CA ILE A 335 9.81 -10.70 2.22
C ILE A 335 8.45 -10.32 2.85
N VAL A 336 8.41 -10.30 4.17
CA VAL A 336 7.29 -9.79 4.96
C VAL A 336 7.75 -8.58 5.73
N ILE A 337 6.98 -7.51 5.72
CA ILE A 337 7.27 -6.27 6.44
C ILE A 337 6.00 -5.83 7.15
N LEU A 338 6.02 -5.76 8.49
CA LEU A 338 4.90 -5.29 9.30
C LEU A 338 5.34 -4.08 10.13
N SER A 339 4.48 -3.07 10.25
CA SER A 339 4.76 -1.86 11.03
C SER A 339 3.53 -1.35 11.76
N ASN A 340 3.72 -0.86 12.97
CA ASN A 340 2.71 -0.15 13.74
C ASN A 340 2.73 1.37 13.48
N SER A 341 2.99 1.78 12.22
CA SER A 341 3.05 3.19 11.83
C SER A 341 2.50 3.42 10.41
N GLN A 342 1.58 4.38 10.25
CA GLN A 342 1.13 4.85 8.93
C GLN A 342 2.21 5.58 8.12
N ARG A 343 3.39 5.83 8.69
CA ARG A 343 4.50 6.53 8.05
C ARG A 343 5.48 5.59 7.35
N ALA A 344 5.18 4.28 7.31
CA ALA A 344 6.17 3.26 6.97
C ALA A 344 6.38 3.02 5.46
N TRP A 345 5.61 3.61 4.52
CA TRP A 345 5.81 3.36 3.10
C TRP A 345 7.22 3.70 2.59
N PRO A 346 7.86 4.83 2.96
CA PRO A 346 9.23 5.10 2.55
C PRO A 346 10.24 4.08 3.09
N LEU A 347 10.05 3.61 4.32
CA LEU A 347 10.83 2.52 4.89
C LEU A 347 10.66 1.24 4.06
N PHE A 348 9.42 0.83 3.77
CA PHE A 348 9.12 -0.35 2.97
C PHE A 348 9.77 -0.28 1.58
N ALA A 349 9.69 0.89 0.93
CA ALA A 349 10.32 1.10 -0.38
C ALA A 349 11.84 0.92 -0.34
N ALA A 350 12.51 1.39 0.72
CA ALA A 350 13.95 1.23 0.89
C ALA A 350 14.34 -0.24 1.12
N ILE A 351 13.58 -0.95 1.95
CA ILE A 351 13.75 -2.38 2.18
C ILE A 351 13.54 -3.18 0.89
N LEU A 352 12.43 -2.94 0.18
CA LEU A 352 12.10 -3.64 -1.06
C LEU A 352 13.12 -3.37 -2.17
N ARG A 353 13.70 -2.18 -2.22
CA ARG A 353 14.77 -1.88 -3.15
C ARG A 353 16.01 -2.73 -2.85
N ALA A 354 16.45 -2.80 -1.59
CA ALA A 354 17.59 -3.61 -1.20
C ALA A 354 17.36 -5.10 -1.45
N TRP A 355 16.14 -5.57 -1.20
CA TRP A 355 15.71 -6.94 -1.50
C TRP A 355 15.72 -7.22 -3.00
N SER A 356 15.19 -6.32 -3.85
CA SER A 356 15.23 -6.46 -5.32
C SER A 356 16.66 -6.57 -5.85
N GLU A 357 17.55 -5.72 -5.33
CA GLU A 357 18.98 -5.76 -5.69
C GLU A 357 19.63 -7.10 -5.33
N SER A 358 19.22 -7.73 -4.21
CA SER A 358 19.73 -9.07 -3.83
C SER A 358 19.24 -10.18 -4.76
N LEU A 359 18.10 -10.00 -5.41
CA LEU A 359 17.55 -10.88 -6.45
C LEU A 359 18.11 -10.60 -7.84
N THR A 360 18.97 -9.58 -7.98
CA THR A 360 19.55 -9.13 -9.25
C THR A 360 18.49 -8.67 -10.25
N VAL A 361 17.41 -8.04 -9.75
CA VAL A 361 16.33 -7.46 -10.56
C VAL A 361 16.19 -5.97 -10.31
N ALA A 362 15.55 -5.26 -11.24
CA ALA A 362 15.17 -3.87 -11.02
C ALA A 362 14.21 -3.75 -9.81
N PRO A 363 14.17 -2.58 -9.14
CA PRO A 363 13.30 -2.37 -7.99
C PRO A 363 11.83 -2.67 -8.32
N VAL A 364 11.21 -3.52 -7.49
CA VAL A 364 9.78 -3.88 -7.57
C VAL A 364 8.88 -2.66 -7.48
N GLY A 365 7.64 -2.77 -7.94
CA GLY A 365 6.72 -1.64 -8.10
C GLY A 365 6.60 -0.74 -6.88
N MET A 366 6.44 -1.30 -5.68
CA MET A 366 6.34 -0.53 -4.44
C MET A 366 7.62 0.22 -4.04
N ALA A 367 8.80 -0.22 -4.49
CA ALA A 367 10.05 0.52 -4.27
C ALA A 367 10.10 1.89 -4.98
N ARG A 368 9.18 2.14 -5.93
CA ARG A 368 9.05 3.44 -6.65
C ARG A 368 8.67 4.60 -5.74
N VAL A 369 8.17 4.35 -4.53
CA VAL A 369 7.92 5.38 -3.51
C VAL A 369 9.16 6.25 -3.25
N ILE A 370 10.37 5.68 -3.35
CA ILE A 370 11.63 6.44 -3.24
C ILE A 370 11.74 7.51 -4.34
N TRP A 371 11.29 7.20 -5.56
CA TRP A 371 11.28 8.19 -6.64
C TRP A 371 10.26 9.29 -6.42
N ALA A 372 9.11 8.95 -5.81
CA ALA A 372 8.11 9.94 -5.40
C ALA A 372 8.68 10.90 -4.35
N GLU A 373 9.49 10.42 -3.40
CA GLU A 373 10.20 11.28 -2.45
C GLU A 373 11.17 12.24 -3.14
N ALA A 374 11.99 11.73 -4.07
CA ALA A 374 12.92 12.57 -4.83
C ALA A 374 12.17 13.63 -5.65
N ALA A 375 11.11 13.24 -6.34
CA ALA A 375 10.25 14.15 -7.09
C ALA A 375 9.61 15.22 -6.20
N ALA A 376 9.14 14.85 -4.99
CA ALA A 376 8.59 15.80 -4.03
C ALA A 376 9.63 16.83 -3.56
N ARG A 377 10.86 16.42 -3.26
CA ARG A 377 11.95 17.31 -2.88
C ARG A 377 12.29 18.30 -4.01
N ILE A 378 12.36 17.83 -5.25
CA ILE A 378 12.54 18.68 -6.45
C ILE A 378 11.35 19.63 -6.59
N GLY A 379 10.12 19.14 -6.43
CA GLY A 379 8.90 19.94 -6.49
C GLY A 379 8.86 21.08 -5.46
N ILE A 380 9.33 20.83 -4.24
CA ILE A 380 9.46 21.85 -3.19
C ILE A 380 10.44 22.94 -3.63
N LEU A 381 11.62 22.55 -4.10
CA LEU A 381 12.64 23.52 -4.57
C LEU A 381 12.15 24.34 -5.76
N LEU A 382 11.50 23.72 -6.72
CA LEU A 382 10.90 24.41 -7.87
C LEU A 382 9.77 25.34 -7.44
N GLY A 383 8.88 24.91 -6.55
CA GLY A 383 7.82 25.75 -6.03
C GLY A 383 8.34 27.00 -5.33
N LEU A 384 9.34 26.87 -4.45
CA LEU A 384 9.98 27.99 -3.79
C LEU A 384 10.67 28.94 -4.80
N SER A 385 11.34 28.38 -5.81
CA SER A 385 11.98 29.15 -6.86
C SER A 385 10.98 29.93 -7.71
N VAL A 386 9.90 29.29 -8.14
CA VAL A 386 8.79 29.93 -8.88
C VAL A 386 8.16 31.05 -8.05
N GLY A 387 7.89 30.80 -6.77
CA GLY A 387 7.36 31.81 -5.85
C GLY A 387 8.28 33.02 -5.75
N ALA A 388 9.58 32.80 -5.54
CA ALA A 388 10.58 33.87 -5.47
C ALA A 388 10.66 34.69 -6.76
N ILE A 389 10.69 34.02 -7.91
CA ILE A 389 10.68 34.69 -9.23
C ILE A 389 9.40 35.49 -9.43
N ALA A 390 8.24 34.96 -9.08
CA ALA A 390 6.96 35.67 -9.18
C ALA A 390 6.92 36.93 -8.31
N VAL A 391 7.41 36.86 -7.06
CA VAL A 391 7.54 38.02 -6.17
C VAL A 391 8.51 39.04 -6.74
N TRP A 392 9.65 38.61 -7.24
CA TRP A 392 10.64 39.49 -7.88
C TRP A 392 10.07 40.17 -9.14
N MET A 393 9.37 39.44 -10.00
CA MET A 393 8.68 40.01 -11.16
C MET A 393 7.57 40.98 -10.73
N ALA A 394 6.85 40.70 -9.66
CA ALA A 394 5.80 41.57 -9.12
C ALA A 394 6.38 42.87 -8.54
N SER A 395 7.60 42.85 -8.00
CA SER A 395 8.26 44.01 -7.43
C SER A 395 8.82 45.00 -8.48
N ARG A 396 9.03 44.52 -9.74
CA ARG A 396 9.53 45.35 -10.84
C ARG A 396 8.42 46.19 -11.47
N SER A 397 8.74 47.43 -11.79
CA SER A 397 7.85 48.28 -12.59
C SER A 397 7.98 47.87 -14.09
N GLY A 398 6.87 47.65 -14.77
CA GLY A 398 6.83 47.31 -16.18
C GLY A 398 5.47 46.76 -16.59
N ARG A 399 5.10 46.98 -17.87
CA ARG A 399 3.85 46.48 -18.42
C ARG A 399 3.94 44.96 -18.54
N ARG A 400 2.98 44.27 -17.92
CA ARG A 400 2.80 42.81 -18.06
C ARG A 400 1.83 42.53 -19.19
N SER A 401 2.22 41.69 -20.13
CA SER A 401 1.35 41.29 -21.22
C SER A 401 0.12 40.55 -20.66
N TRP A 402 -1.00 40.64 -21.36
CA TRP A 402 -2.19 39.85 -21.05
C TRP A 402 -1.86 38.35 -20.97
N PHE A 403 -1.03 37.85 -21.89
CA PHE A 403 -0.58 36.46 -21.91
C PHE A 403 0.14 36.06 -20.60
N THR A 404 1.05 36.90 -20.11
CA THR A 404 1.76 36.67 -18.84
C THR A 404 0.78 36.56 -17.66
N ARG A 405 -0.23 37.43 -17.62
CA ARG A 405 -1.23 37.45 -16.54
C ARG A 405 -2.11 36.21 -16.55
N VAL A 406 -2.60 35.81 -17.74
CA VAL A 406 -3.44 34.62 -17.90
C VAL A 406 -2.67 33.34 -17.56
N THR A 407 -1.43 33.21 -18.07
CA THR A 407 -0.58 32.06 -17.79
C THR A 407 -0.25 31.94 -16.30
N ALA A 408 0.15 33.06 -15.67
CA ALA A 408 0.42 33.08 -14.23
C ALA A 408 -0.83 32.71 -13.42
N GLY A 409 -2.01 33.21 -13.78
CA GLY A 409 -3.28 32.89 -13.14
C GLY A 409 -3.65 31.40 -13.27
N GLY A 410 -3.48 30.82 -14.46
CA GLY A 410 -3.74 29.40 -14.70
C GLY A 410 -2.82 28.47 -13.88
N ILE A 411 -1.51 28.79 -13.85
CA ILE A 411 -0.54 28.03 -13.04
C ILE A 411 -0.83 28.23 -11.55
N ALA A 412 -1.20 29.44 -11.11
CA ALA A 412 -1.58 29.71 -9.73
C ALA A 412 -2.75 28.84 -9.29
N ALA A 413 -3.81 28.79 -10.11
CA ALA A 413 -4.98 27.96 -9.83
C ALA A 413 -4.59 26.47 -9.71
N ALA A 414 -3.79 25.95 -10.64
CA ALA A 414 -3.32 24.56 -10.59
C ALA A 414 -2.54 24.29 -9.30
N LEU A 415 -1.59 25.16 -8.92
CA LEU A 415 -0.77 25.00 -7.72
C LEU A 415 -1.56 25.14 -6.40
N ILE A 416 -2.66 25.86 -6.39
CA ILE A 416 -3.53 26.01 -5.21
C ILE A 416 -4.52 24.83 -5.11
N LEU A 417 -5.02 24.32 -6.24
CA LEU A 417 -6.07 23.32 -6.26
C LEU A 417 -5.56 21.86 -6.17
N TRP A 418 -4.34 21.57 -6.66
CA TRP A 418 -3.86 20.19 -6.63
C TRP A 418 -3.78 19.56 -5.22
N PRO A 419 -3.48 20.30 -4.09
CA PRO A 419 -3.50 19.67 -2.78
C PRO A 419 -4.89 19.22 -2.34
N LEU A 420 -5.95 19.89 -2.82
CA LEU A 420 -7.34 19.45 -2.60
C LEU A 420 -7.65 18.16 -3.34
N TRP A 421 -7.20 18.07 -4.61
CA TRP A 421 -7.30 16.82 -5.36
C TRP A 421 -6.53 15.68 -4.66
N ALA A 422 -5.30 15.94 -4.19
CA ALA A 422 -4.50 14.94 -3.50
C ALA A 422 -5.16 14.47 -2.19
N ALA A 423 -5.84 15.37 -1.47
CA ALA A 423 -6.56 15.02 -0.24
C ALA A 423 -7.82 14.18 -0.49
N ALA A 424 -8.35 14.20 -1.70
CA ALA A 424 -9.52 13.43 -2.10
C ALA A 424 -9.18 12.03 -2.66
N GLN A 425 -7.89 11.66 -2.72
CA GLN A 425 -7.50 10.34 -3.20
C GLN A 425 -7.69 9.26 -2.13
N ASP A 426 -7.97 8.05 -2.58
CA ASP A 426 -8.18 6.88 -1.75
C ASP A 426 -7.00 6.60 -0.82
N TYR A 427 -7.29 6.10 0.39
CA TYR A 427 -6.30 5.73 1.41
C TYR A 427 -5.33 6.86 1.80
N LEU A 428 -5.67 8.13 1.56
CA LEU A 428 -4.77 9.26 1.77
C LEU A 428 -3.41 9.04 1.08
N PHE A 429 -3.44 8.50 -0.12
CA PHE A 429 -2.30 7.96 -0.87
C PHE A 429 -1.05 8.85 -0.80
N LEU A 430 -1.17 10.15 -1.16
CA LEU A 430 -0.03 11.07 -1.17
C LEU A 430 0.54 11.30 0.23
N PHE A 431 -0.32 11.40 1.24
CA PHE A 431 0.09 11.69 2.62
C PHE A 431 0.81 10.50 3.26
N SER A 432 0.38 9.28 2.94
CA SER A 432 1.00 8.04 3.41
C SER A 432 2.36 7.80 2.75
N ILE A 433 2.46 8.05 1.44
CA ILE A 433 3.71 7.88 0.68
C ILE A 433 4.76 8.91 1.05
N LEU A 434 4.34 10.14 1.36
CA LEU A 434 5.23 11.28 1.66
C LEU A 434 5.01 11.84 3.08
N PRO A 435 5.04 11.02 4.14
CA PRO A 435 4.60 11.41 5.48
C PRO A 435 5.37 12.60 6.06
N GLY A 436 6.63 12.80 5.66
CA GLY A 436 7.47 13.94 6.07
C GLY A 436 7.47 15.11 5.09
N LEU A 437 7.14 14.89 3.83
CA LEU A 437 7.32 15.87 2.76
C LEU A 437 6.03 16.54 2.29
N TRP A 438 4.88 15.92 2.47
CA TRP A 438 3.61 16.42 1.92
C TRP A 438 3.24 17.83 2.40
N LEU A 439 3.53 18.14 3.68
CA LEU A 439 3.30 19.49 4.24
C LEU A 439 4.17 20.54 3.54
N TRP A 440 5.45 20.24 3.34
CA TRP A 440 6.39 21.15 2.68
C TRP A 440 6.06 21.31 1.20
N LEU A 441 5.65 20.23 0.54
CA LEU A 441 5.23 20.26 -0.86
C LEU A 441 3.97 21.10 -1.04
N GLY A 442 2.97 20.92 -0.16
CA GLY A 442 1.75 21.72 -0.16
C GLY A 442 2.01 23.18 0.15
N ALA A 443 2.86 23.48 1.14
CA ALA A 443 3.22 24.85 1.51
C ALA A 443 3.99 25.56 0.37
N ALA A 444 5.00 24.91 -0.22
CA ALA A 444 5.76 25.46 -1.34
C ALA A 444 4.87 25.74 -2.56
N SER A 445 3.97 24.79 -2.87
CA SER A 445 2.98 24.93 -3.94
C SER A 445 2.01 26.09 -3.68
N GLY A 446 1.45 26.18 -2.47
CA GLY A 446 0.53 27.26 -2.08
C GLY A 446 1.20 28.64 -2.13
N LEU A 447 2.41 28.77 -1.60
CA LEU A 447 3.18 30.03 -1.66
C LEU A 447 3.50 30.44 -3.11
N ALA A 448 3.91 29.50 -3.95
CA ALA A 448 4.13 29.76 -5.37
C ALA A 448 2.83 30.18 -6.07
N GLY A 449 1.75 29.48 -5.80
CA GLY A 449 0.42 29.81 -6.34
C GLY A 449 -0.06 31.20 -5.94
N LEU A 450 0.07 31.57 -4.66
CA LEU A 450 -0.29 32.92 -4.18
C LEU A 450 0.57 34.01 -4.79
N ALA A 451 1.90 33.78 -4.95
CA ALA A 451 2.81 34.72 -5.59
C ALA A 451 2.47 34.94 -7.07
N LEU A 452 2.15 33.85 -7.80
CA LEU A 452 1.71 33.93 -9.19
C LEU A 452 0.32 34.57 -9.33
N ALA A 453 -0.60 34.32 -8.43
CA ALA A 453 -1.91 34.97 -8.40
C ALA A 453 -1.75 36.48 -8.18
N ALA A 454 -0.89 36.88 -7.25
CA ALA A 454 -0.55 38.30 -7.06
C ALA A 454 0.07 38.92 -8.33
N LEU A 455 0.97 38.20 -9.01
CA LEU A 455 1.56 38.65 -10.28
C LEU A 455 0.49 38.82 -11.37
N ALA A 456 -0.53 37.97 -11.40
CA ALA A 456 -1.62 38.02 -12.38
C ALA A 456 -2.61 39.17 -12.13
N ILE A 457 -2.93 39.45 -10.84
CA ILE A 457 -4.05 40.32 -10.46
C ILE A 457 -3.58 41.72 -10.14
N LEU A 458 -2.44 41.90 -9.45
CA LEU A 458 -2.00 43.19 -8.97
C LEU A 458 -1.74 44.20 -10.10
N PRO A 459 -2.18 45.46 -9.94
CA PRO A 459 -1.90 46.51 -10.91
C PRO A 459 -0.40 46.77 -11.04
N GLU A 460 -0.01 47.27 -12.21
CA GLU A 460 1.36 47.65 -12.50
C GLU A 460 1.79 48.82 -11.62
N ARG A 461 2.95 48.75 -10.98
CA ARG A 461 3.51 49.89 -10.28
C ARG A 461 3.92 50.92 -11.32
N GLN A 462 3.25 52.07 -11.30
CA GLN A 462 3.71 53.25 -12.05
C GLN A 462 5.04 53.74 -11.42
N ARG A 463 5.97 54.15 -12.28
CA ARG A 463 7.22 54.82 -11.84
C ARG A 463 6.91 56.18 -11.29
#